data_29bef07d51aafca4313aed347e82bec2
#
_entry.id   29bef07d51aafca4313aed347e82bec2
#
_cell.length_a   1.000
_cell.length_b   1.000
_cell.length_c   1.000
_cell.angle_alpha   90.00
_cell.angle_beta   90.00
_cell.angle_gamma   90.00
#
_symmetry.space_group_name_H-M   'P 1'
#
loop_
_entity.id
_entity.type
_entity.pdbx_description
1 polymer ?
#
loop_
_entity_poly.entity_id
_entity_poly.type
_entity_poly.pdbx_seq_one_letter_code
_entity_poly.pdbx_strand_id
1 'polypeptide(L)'
;MESIRITILSTHDVVCARMDNEAPDALHYYDDELHSYLEGTANTFSFKAPADHEDAQYLTVGNKLAFQKDGRDYYLNIVQSTQDEEIVDVMAYSLSFELLNEENTAYKAPKAMSFAEYLAVFDWEKTVTLGINEVSDKRISHEWTGSDTILARIFSLANVFSAEAEFVPVLNPDFSLHKIVLNVYKQHSDTVQGIGQNRTDERLRYGVNIEGITKTSDITELFTAIRPFGRDNLTVTSLAKTEY
;
A
#
# COMPACT_ATOMS: atom_id res chain seq x y z
N MET A 1 -25.47 -0.02 -4.62
CA MET A 1 -24.14 -0.10 -3.97
C MET A 1 -24.39 0.38 -2.56
N GLU A 2 -23.93 -0.33 -1.53
CA GLU A 2 -24.13 0.10 -0.15
C GLU A 2 -23.29 1.35 0.09
N SER A 3 -23.90 2.42 0.60
CA SER A 3 -23.24 3.68 0.89
C SER A 3 -22.24 3.47 2.03
N ILE A 4 -21.02 3.97 1.87
CA ILE A 4 -19.99 3.90 2.90
C ILE A 4 -20.16 5.12 3.80
N ARG A 5 -20.27 4.89 5.12
CA ARG A 5 -20.18 5.99 6.09
C ARG A 5 -18.71 6.32 6.36
N ILE A 6 -18.34 7.58 6.13
CA ILE A 6 -16.97 8.07 6.27
C ILE A 6 -16.88 9.03 7.44
N THR A 7 -15.97 8.78 8.37
CA THR A 7 -15.67 9.70 9.47
C THR A 7 -14.48 10.57 9.08
N ILE A 8 -14.62 11.89 9.24
CA ILE A 8 -13.55 12.87 9.05
C ILE A 8 -12.93 13.15 10.41
N LEU A 9 -11.61 12.97 10.50
CA LEU A 9 -10.82 13.25 11.70
C LEU A 9 -9.84 14.40 11.43
N SER A 10 -9.54 15.16 12.48
CA SER A 10 -8.47 16.18 12.42
C SER A 10 -7.10 15.52 12.27
N THR A 11 -6.06 16.34 12.09
CA THR A 11 -4.65 15.93 12.13
C THR A 11 -4.25 15.20 13.43
N HIS A 12 -5.00 15.42 14.51
CA HIS A 12 -4.77 14.83 15.85
C HIS A 12 -5.77 13.69 16.19
N ASP A 13 -6.37 13.08 15.17
CA ASP A 13 -7.33 11.95 15.31
C ASP A 13 -8.60 12.27 16.10
N VAL A 14 -8.98 13.54 16.18
CA VAL A 14 -10.27 13.95 16.79
C VAL A 14 -11.35 13.92 15.70
N VAL A 15 -12.47 13.27 15.96
CA VAL A 15 -13.63 13.25 15.06
C VAL A 15 -14.17 14.67 14.87
N CYS A 16 -14.20 15.15 13.62
CA CYS A 16 -14.70 16.47 13.23
C CYS A 16 -16.11 16.40 12.64
N ALA A 17 -16.34 15.48 11.72
CA ALA A 17 -17.58 15.34 10.98
C ALA A 17 -17.78 13.92 10.44
N ARG A 18 -18.95 13.67 9.83
CA ARG A 18 -19.26 12.41 9.15
C ARG A 18 -19.92 12.69 7.81
N MET A 19 -19.52 11.92 6.80
CA MET A 19 -20.19 11.86 5.51
C MET A 19 -21.05 10.61 5.45
N ASP A 20 -22.29 10.75 5.02
CA ASP A 20 -23.23 9.65 4.92
C ASP A 20 -24.31 9.97 3.87
N ASN A 21 -24.27 9.29 2.74
CA ASN A 21 -25.22 9.51 1.64
C ASN A 21 -26.66 9.02 1.96
N GLU A 22 -26.85 8.29 3.07
CA GLU A 22 -28.16 7.83 3.51
C GLU A 22 -28.80 8.78 4.54
N ALA A 23 -28.04 9.70 5.14
CA ALA A 23 -28.50 10.65 6.13
C ALA A 23 -28.75 12.03 5.49
N PRO A 24 -29.99 12.56 5.50
CA PRO A 24 -30.35 13.80 4.77
C PRO A 24 -29.55 15.04 5.18
N ASP A 25 -29.17 15.13 6.47
CA ASP A 25 -28.46 16.28 7.04
C ASP A 25 -26.96 16.08 7.14
N ALA A 26 -26.41 15.00 6.58
CA ALA A 26 -24.98 14.75 6.58
C ALA A 26 -24.34 15.30 5.30
N LEU A 27 -23.04 15.55 5.35
CA LEU A 27 -22.27 15.85 4.15
C LEU A 27 -22.30 14.64 3.21
N HIS A 28 -22.85 14.82 2.03
CA HIS A 28 -22.89 13.78 0.98
C HIS A 28 -21.61 13.82 0.15
N TYR A 29 -21.30 12.71 -0.50
CA TYR A 29 -20.18 12.60 -1.43
C TYR A 29 -20.60 11.81 -2.68
N TYR A 30 -19.91 12.03 -3.78
CA TYR A 30 -20.18 11.39 -5.08
C TYR A 30 -18.89 11.29 -5.90
N ASP A 31 -18.96 10.59 -7.04
CA ASP A 31 -17.80 10.29 -7.90
C ASP A 31 -16.67 9.62 -7.10
N ASP A 32 -17.04 8.78 -6.12
CA ASP A 32 -16.09 8.15 -5.24
C ASP A 32 -15.38 6.96 -5.91
N GLU A 33 -14.06 6.91 -5.76
CA GLU A 33 -13.21 5.89 -6.33
C GLU A 33 -12.15 5.41 -5.31
N LEU A 34 -12.24 4.14 -4.91
CA LEU A 34 -11.29 3.50 -4.02
C LEU A 34 -10.40 2.54 -4.83
N HIS A 35 -9.13 2.90 -5.00
CA HIS A 35 -8.12 2.02 -5.60
C HIS A 35 -7.34 1.28 -4.54
N SER A 36 -7.31 -0.04 -4.67
CA SER A 36 -6.45 -0.93 -3.88
C SER A 36 -5.43 -1.58 -4.80
N TYR A 37 -4.18 -1.57 -4.39
CA TYR A 37 -3.07 -2.11 -5.15
C TYR A 37 -2.61 -3.44 -4.54
N LEU A 38 -2.32 -4.43 -5.40
CA LEU A 38 -1.81 -5.73 -4.97
C LEU A 38 -0.35 -5.66 -4.51
N GLU A 39 0.46 -4.80 -5.12
CA GLU A 39 1.89 -4.67 -4.87
C GLU A 39 2.23 -3.62 -3.79
N GLY A 40 1.53 -3.65 -2.66
CA GLY A 40 1.96 -2.95 -1.44
C GLY A 40 2.04 -1.42 -1.51
N THR A 41 1.43 -0.78 -2.52
CA THR A 41 1.30 0.67 -2.58
C THR A 41 0.15 1.15 -1.71
N ALA A 42 0.14 2.44 -1.37
CA ALA A 42 -0.96 3.04 -0.63
C ALA A 42 -2.28 2.90 -1.40
N ASN A 43 -3.34 2.47 -0.72
CA ASN A 43 -4.68 2.62 -1.26
C ASN A 43 -4.96 4.11 -1.48
N THR A 44 -5.63 4.44 -2.57
CA THR A 44 -6.05 5.81 -2.83
C THR A 44 -7.57 5.89 -2.83
N PHE A 45 -8.10 6.98 -2.28
CA PHE A 45 -9.52 7.26 -2.28
C PHE A 45 -9.75 8.70 -2.73
N SER A 46 -10.52 8.86 -3.78
CA SER A 46 -10.92 10.18 -4.30
C SER A 46 -12.43 10.28 -4.33
N PHE A 47 -12.94 11.47 -4.12
CA PHE A 47 -14.38 11.79 -4.18
C PHE A 47 -14.59 13.29 -4.28
N LYS A 48 -15.83 13.67 -4.56
CA LYS A 48 -16.31 15.06 -4.54
C LYS A 48 -17.40 15.23 -3.48
N ALA A 49 -17.49 16.43 -2.90
CA ALA A 49 -18.54 16.81 -1.95
C ALA A 49 -19.01 18.24 -2.22
N PRO A 50 -20.27 18.60 -1.86
CA PRO A 50 -20.77 19.97 -1.92
C PRO A 50 -19.98 20.91 -1.01
N ALA A 51 -19.55 22.07 -1.53
CA ALA A 51 -18.75 23.05 -0.78
C ALA A 51 -19.58 23.91 0.18
N ASP A 52 -20.89 24.01 -0.02
CA ASP A 52 -21.81 24.81 0.78
C ASP A 52 -22.25 24.17 2.10
N HIS A 53 -21.90 22.89 2.30
CA HIS A 53 -22.20 22.20 3.56
C HIS A 53 -21.20 22.59 4.67
N GLU A 54 -21.70 22.80 5.90
CA GLU A 54 -20.86 23.25 7.03
C GLU A 54 -19.68 22.30 7.33
N ASP A 55 -19.86 21.00 7.13
CA ASP A 55 -18.83 20.00 7.36
C ASP A 55 -17.77 19.91 6.26
N ALA A 56 -18.01 20.53 5.08
CA ALA A 56 -17.04 20.57 3.99
C ALA A 56 -15.72 21.26 4.39
N GLN A 57 -15.77 22.19 5.36
CA GLN A 57 -14.60 22.85 5.93
C GLN A 57 -13.56 21.89 6.51
N TYR A 58 -13.95 20.68 6.87
CA TYR A 58 -13.04 19.65 7.41
C TYR A 58 -12.37 18.79 6.33
N LEU A 59 -12.75 18.95 5.07
CA LEU A 59 -12.11 18.26 3.93
C LEU A 59 -10.83 18.99 3.51
N THR A 60 -9.89 19.14 4.43
CA THR A 60 -8.63 19.87 4.24
C THR A 60 -7.42 18.93 4.31
N VAL A 61 -6.34 19.32 3.64
CA VAL A 61 -5.08 18.58 3.65
C VAL A 61 -4.56 18.40 5.08
N GLY A 62 -4.14 17.17 5.39
CA GLY A 62 -3.67 16.73 6.71
C GLY A 62 -4.77 16.14 7.60
N ASN A 63 -6.04 16.46 7.36
CA ASN A 63 -7.15 15.74 7.99
C ASN A 63 -7.25 14.32 7.41
N LYS A 64 -8.00 13.46 8.09
CA LYS A 64 -8.01 12.04 7.81
C LYS A 64 -9.43 11.53 7.60
N LEU A 65 -9.52 10.45 6.83
CA LEU A 65 -10.77 9.75 6.54
C LEU A 65 -10.68 8.34 7.11
N ALA A 66 -11.69 7.92 7.86
CA ALA A 66 -11.79 6.57 8.39
C ALA A 66 -13.14 5.95 8.09
N PHE A 67 -13.15 4.74 7.57
CA PHE A 67 -14.36 4.00 7.25
C PHE A 67 -14.11 2.49 7.20
N GLN A 68 -15.19 1.73 7.16
CA GLN A 68 -15.16 0.28 6.94
C GLN A 68 -15.84 -0.07 5.62
N LYS A 69 -15.24 -0.98 4.87
CA LYS A 69 -15.81 -1.53 3.64
C LYS A 69 -15.41 -3.00 3.50
N ASP A 70 -16.39 -3.85 3.19
CA ASP A 70 -16.18 -5.29 2.98
C ASP A 70 -15.42 -5.98 4.15
N GLY A 71 -15.70 -5.52 5.40
CA GLY A 71 -15.08 -6.04 6.61
C GLY A 71 -13.64 -5.61 6.84
N ARG A 72 -13.15 -4.60 6.10
CA ARG A 72 -11.82 -4.01 6.26
C ARG A 72 -11.92 -2.59 6.76
N ASP A 73 -10.98 -2.21 7.62
CA ASP A 73 -10.79 -0.85 8.08
C ASP A 73 -9.94 -0.07 7.05
N TYR A 74 -10.35 1.16 6.78
CA TYR A 74 -9.60 2.12 5.96
C TYR A 74 -9.32 3.36 6.78
N TYR A 75 -8.10 3.84 6.71
CA TYR A 75 -7.63 5.04 7.36
C TYR A 75 -6.68 5.76 6.41
N LEU A 76 -7.11 6.93 5.92
CA LEU A 76 -6.43 7.64 4.84
C LEU A 76 -6.18 9.09 5.25
N ASN A 77 -5.03 9.63 4.85
CA ASN A 77 -4.71 11.04 5.00
C ASN A 77 -5.14 11.81 3.75
N ILE A 78 -5.85 12.92 3.92
CA ILE A 78 -6.16 13.84 2.81
C ILE A 78 -4.85 14.50 2.39
N VAL A 79 -4.42 14.20 1.16
CA VAL A 79 -3.17 14.72 0.59
C VAL A 79 -3.41 15.86 -0.39
N GLN A 80 -4.62 15.92 -0.95
CA GLN A 80 -5.04 16.99 -1.84
C GLN A 80 -6.50 17.32 -1.58
N SER A 81 -6.80 18.60 -1.53
CA SER A 81 -8.16 19.14 -1.47
C SER A 81 -8.19 20.38 -2.35
N THR A 82 -9.09 20.39 -3.33
CA THR A 82 -9.30 21.51 -4.23
C THR A 82 -10.76 21.94 -4.10
N GLN A 83 -10.99 23.19 -3.77
CA GLN A 83 -12.34 23.73 -3.56
C GLN A 83 -12.61 24.88 -4.52
N ASP A 84 -13.76 24.87 -5.15
CA ASP A 84 -14.38 26.00 -5.82
C ASP A 84 -15.65 26.46 -5.09
N GLU A 85 -16.51 27.23 -5.76
CA GLU A 85 -17.74 27.76 -5.13
C GLU A 85 -18.80 26.67 -4.88
N GLU A 86 -18.75 25.54 -5.55
CA GLU A 86 -19.78 24.51 -5.54
C GLU A 86 -19.28 23.17 -4.98
N ILE A 87 -18.00 22.83 -5.21
CA ILE A 87 -17.47 21.48 -5.04
C ILE A 87 -16.13 21.52 -4.29
N VAL A 88 -15.95 20.53 -3.40
CA VAL A 88 -14.65 20.14 -2.85
C VAL A 88 -14.25 18.81 -3.49
N ASP A 89 -13.14 18.77 -4.20
CA ASP A 89 -12.51 17.57 -4.79
C ASP A 89 -11.39 17.10 -3.87
N VAL A 90 -11.45 15.86 -3.42
CA VAL A 90 -10.57 15.31 -2.39
C VAL A 90 -9.83 14.08 -2.89
N MET A 91 -8.52 14.00 -2.58
CA MET A 91 -7.72 12.80 -2.73
C MET A 91 -7.03 12.46 -1.42
N ALA A 92 -7.11 11.19 -1.03
CA ALA A 92 -6.56 10.68 0.23
C ALA A 92 -5.79 9.37 0.02
N TYR A 93 -4.74 9.14 0.84
CA TYR A 93 -3.87 7.96 0.79
C TYR A 93 -3.85 7.22 2.12
N SER A 94 -3.79 5.88 2.06
CA SER A 94 -3.92 4.99 3.23
C SER A 94 -2.65 4.83 4.08
N LEU A 95 -1.52 5.38 3.69
CA LEU A 95 -0.28 5.25 4.46
C LEU A 95 0.00 6.53 5.25
N SER A 96 0.51 6.35 6.48
CA SER A 96 0.88 7.48 7.32
C SER A 96 2.04 8.27 6.70
N PHE A 97 2.03 9.59 6.86
CA PHE A 97 3.09 10.46 6.37
C PHE A 97 4.44 10.14 7.01
N GLU A 98 4.44 9.65 8.25
CA GLU A 98 5.66 9.26 8.95
C GLU A 98 6.42 8.16 8.20
N LEU A 99 5.70 7.12 7.72
CA LEU A 99 6.31 6.04 6.93
C LEU A 99 6.84 6.51 5.56
N LEU A 100 6.23 7.57 5.00
CA LEU A 100 6.60 8.10 3.69
C LEU A 100 7.72 9.14 3.75
N ASN A 101 7.80 9.90 4.83
CA ASN A 101 8.65 11.08 4.91
C ASN A 101 9.91 10.88 5.75
N GLU A 102 9.91 9.94 6.70
CA GLU A 102 11.10 9.64 7.48
C GLU A 102 12.07 8.74 6.71
N GLU A 103 13.35 9.06 6.81
CA GLU A 103 14.42 8.38 6.08
C GLU A 103 15.29 7.51 6.98
N ASN A 104 15.58 6.32 6.49
CA ASN A 104 16.65 5.47 6.98
C ASN A 104 17.92 5.66 6.15
N THR A 105 19.04 5.84 6.81
CA THR A 105 20.36 5.89 6.16
C THR A 105 20.84 4.49 5.76
N ALA A 106 22.04 4.43 5.15
CA ALA A 106 22.71 3.17 4.86
C ALA A 106 22.82 2.29 6.12
N TYR A 107 22.57 1.00 5.98
CA TYR A 107 22.63 0.06 7.10
C TYR A 107 23.26 -1.27 6.67
N LYS A 108 24.20 -1.75 7.48
CA LYS A 108 24.82 -3.07 7.31
C LYS A 108 24.52 -3.94 8.53
N ALA A 109 23.92 -5.09 8.32
CA ALA A 109 23.62 -5.99 9.41
C ALA A 109 24.90 -6.53 10.07
N PRO A 110 25.03 -6.46 11.39
CA PRO A 110 26.20 -6.96 12.11
C PRO A 110 26.26 -8.51 12.11
N LYS A 111 25.13 -9.16 11.90
CA LYS A 111 24.94 -10.61 11.83
C LYS A 111 23.70 -10.93 11.00
N ALA A 112 23.41 -12.21 10.78
CA ALA A 112 22.12 -12.62 10.23
C ALA A 112 20.99 -12.29 11.22
N MET A 113 20.01 -11.49 10.78
CA MET A 113 18.90 -10.96 11.57
C MET A 113 17.56 -11.49 11.03
N SER A 114 16.56 -11.60 11.89
CA SER A 114 15.18 -11.88 11.51
C SER A 114 14.48 -10.63 10.95
N PHE A 115 13.33 -10.82 10.30
CA PHE A 115 12.52 -9.70 9.83
C PHE A 115 12.16 -8.72 10.96
N ALA A 116 11.73 -9.24 12.11
CA ALA A 116 11.38 -8.43 13.27
C ALA A 116 12.56 -7.63 13.84
N GLU A 117 13.77 -8.20 13.84
CA GLU A 117 14.98 -7.48 14.28
C GLU A 117 15.33 -6.33 13.34
N TYR A 118 15.17 -6.51 12.02
CA TYR A 118 15.35 -5.43 11.04
C TYR A 118 14.26 -4.37 11.16
N LEU A 119 12.99 -4.78 11.30
CA LEU A 119 11.88 -3.85 11.46
C LEU A 119 12.10 -2.93 12.68
N ALA A 120 12.56 -3.48 13.79
CA ALA A 120 12.87 -2.70 15.00
C ALA A 120 14.01 -1.67 14.82
N VAL A 121 14.89 -1.88 13.82
CA VAL A 121 15.93 -0.91 13.46
C VAL A 121 15.37 0.17 12.54
N PHE A 122 14.55 -0.20 11.55
CA PHE A 122 14.08 0.72 10.51
C PHE A 122 12.87 1.56 10.96
N ASP A 123 11.95 0.95 11.70
CA ASP A 123 10.80 1.61 12.33
C ASP A 123 11.05 1.79 13.84
N TRP A 124 12.05 2.58 14.19
CA TRP A 124 12.50 2.80 15.57
C TRP A 124 11.43 3.50 16.43
N GLU A 125 10.54 4.29 15.84
CA GLU A 125 9.39 4.93 16.49
C GLU A 125 8.22 3.98 16.71
N LYS A 126 8.27 2.78 16.12
CA LYS A 126 7.23 1.76 16.21
C LYS A 126 5.90 2.23 15.62
N THR A 127 5.97 2.87 14.47
CA THR A 127 4.80 3.33 13.69
C THR A 127 3.88 2.17 13.31
N VAL A 128 4.48 0.98 13.08
CA VAL A 128 3.72 -0.23 12.80
C VAL A 128 3.91 -1.31 13.88
N THR A 129 2.88 -2.12 14.07
CA THR A 129 2.94 -3.32 14.91
C THR A 129 3.05 -4.54 14.01
N LEU A 130 4.10 -5.37 14.20
CA LEU A 130 4.22 -6.63 13.47
C LEU A 130 3.10 -7.59 13.88
N GLY A 131 2.28 -7.99 12.90
CA GLY A 131 1.19 -8.95 13.05
C GLY A 131 1.62 -10.36 12.61
N ILE A 132 1.00 -10.86 11.53
CA ILE A 132 1.37 -12.15 10.93
C ILE A 132 2.81 -12.04 10.41
N ASN A 133 3.63 -13.04 10.71
CA ASN A 133 5.00 -13.12 10.22
C ASN A 133 5.32 -14.56 9.81
N GLU A 134 5.06 -14.90 8.57
CA GLU A 134 5.29 -16.23 8.01
C GLU A 134 6.76 -16.53 7.69
N VAL A 135 7.65 -15.53 7.79
CA VAL A 135 9.09 -15.65 7.57
C VAL A 135 9.90 -15.54 8.87
N SER A 136 9.25 -15.76 10.01
CA SER A 136 9.85 -15.63 11.35
C SER A 136 11.04 -16.58 11.59
N ASP A 137 11.11 -17.69 10.86
CA ASP A 137 12.18 -18.68 10.89
C ASP A 137 13.43 -18.27 10.09
N LYS A 138 13.30 -17.31 9.16
CA LYS A 138 14.40 -16.85 8.33
C LYS A 138 15.31 -15.88 9.07
N ARG A 139 16.62 -16.01 8.84
CA ARG A 139 17.64 -15.05 9.26
C ARG A 139 18.58 -14.76 8.11
N ILE A 140 18.71 -13.50 7.77
CA ILE A 140 19.49 -13.04 6.59
C ILE A 140 20.43 -11.92 7.04
N SER A 141 21.63 -11.87 6.48
CA SER A 141 22.54 -10.73 6.59
C SER A 141 22.46 -9.95 5.29
N HIS A 142 22.14 -8.67 5.37
CA HIS A 142 22.00 -7.80 4.20
C HIS A 142 22.60 -6.42 4.48
N GLU A 143 22.94 -5.72 3.41
CA GLU A 143 23.53 -4.37 3.44
C GLU A 143 22.75 -3.45 2.50
N TRP A 144 22.27 -2.33 3.01
CA TRP A 144 21.69 -1.24 2.23
C TRP A 144 22.69 -0.08 2.20
N THR A 145 23.11 0.31 1.01
CA THR A 145 24.18 1.31 0.82
C THR A 145 23.67 2.74 0.66
N GLY A 146 22.36 2.93 0.46
CA GLY A 146 21.71 4.24 0.26
C GLY A 146 20.74 4.59 1.37
N SER A 147 20.30 5.86 1.38
CA SER A 147 19.16 6.32 2.17
C SER A 147 17.85 6.02 1.44
N ASP A 148 16.79 5.78 2.20
CA ASP A 148 15.47 5.49 1.68
C ASP A 148 14.41 5.80 2.74
N THR A 149 13.15 5.99 2.33
CA THR A 149 12.05 6.16 3.29
C THR A 149 11.84 4.90 4.11
N ILE A 150 11.23 5.02 5.29
CA ILE A 150 10.88 3.85 6.14
C ILE A 150 10.02 2.87 5.32
N LEU A 151 9.03 3.37 4.60
CA LEU A 151 8.14 2.54 3.77
C LEU A 151 8.92 1.76 2.70
N ALA A 152 9.74 2.44 1.89
CA ALA A 152 10.55 1.79 0.86
C ALA A 152 11.53 0.78 1.48
N ARG A 153 12.07 1.08 2.66
CA ARG A 153 12.94 0.18 3.40
C ARG A 153 12.20 -1.09 3.87
N ILE A 154 10.95 -0.97 4.34
CA ILE A 154 10.12 -2.13 4.71
C ILE A 154 9.83 -3.00 3.50
N PHE A 155 9.49 -2.43 2.33
CA PHE A 155 9.30 -3.19 1.10
C PHE A 155 10.59 -3.85 0.61
N SER A 156 11.71 -3.12 0.66
CA SER A 156 13.02 -3.70 0.35
C SER A 156 13.36 -4.87 1.29
N LEU A 157 13.04 -4.74 2.58
CA LEU A 157 13.21 -5.80 3.56
C LEU A 157 12.33 -7.02 3.22
N ALA A 158 11.07 -6.81 2.85
CA ALA A 158 10.16 -7.89 2.43
C ALA A 158 10.75 -8.64 1.22
N ASN A 159 11.27 -7.92 0.22
CA ASN A 159 11.92 -8.51 -0.95
C ASN A 159 13.15 -9.34 -0.56
N VAL A 160 14.00 -8.85 0.34
CA VAL A 160 15.18 -9.59 0.84
C VAL A 160 14.78 -10.91 1.51
N PHE A 161 13.62 -10.94 2.18
CA PHE A 161 13.09 -12.14 2.81
C PHE A 161 12.24 -13.01 1.87
N SER A 162 12.09 -12.64 0.60
CA SER A 162 11.14 -13.26 -0.35
C SER A 162 9.75 -13.35 0.29
N ALA A 163 9.24 -12.19 0.69
CA ALA A 163 7.98 -12.02 1.40
C ALA A 163 7.17 -10.86 0.79
N GLU A 164 5.89 -10.87 1.08
CA GLU A 164 4.93 -9.82 0.74
C GLU A 164 4.51 -9.10 2.02
N ALA A 165 4.40 -7.78 1.97
CA ALA A 165 4.04 -6.93 3.10
C ALA A 165 2.67 -6.30 2.90
N GLU A 166 1.80 -6.41 3.91
CA GLU A 166 0.47 -5.80 3.94
C GLU A 166 0.32 -4.91 5.15
N PHE A 167 -0.10 -3.66 4.94
CA PHE A 167 -0.41 -2.71 6.02
C PHE A 167 -1.91 -2.69 6.26
N VAL A 168 -2.31 -3.01 7.48
CA VAL A 168 -3.72 -3.09 7.89
C VAL A 168 -3.97 -2.10 9.03
N PRO A 169 -4.70 -0.99 8.78
CA PRO A 169 -5.15 -0.13 9.87
C PRO A 169 -6.16 -0.88 10.74
N VAL A 170 -6.15 -0.61 12.02
CA VAL A 170 -7.14 -1.08 12.99
C VAL A 170 -7.73 0.15 13.66
N LEU A 171 -9.05 0.31 13.56
CA LEU A 171 -9.76 1.47 14.10
C LEU A 171 -10.35 1.18 15.48
N ASN A 172 -10.45 2.23 16.30
CA ASN A 172 -11.24 2.22 17.50
C ASN A 172 -12.75 2.33 17.16
N PRO A 173 -13.67 2.07 18.12
CA PRO A 173 -15.11 2.22 17.90
C PRO A 173 -15.56 3.64 17.48
N ASP A 174 -14.78 4.66 17.79
CA ASP A 174 -14.99 6.06 17.38
C ASP A 174 -14.37 6.40 16.01
N PHE A 175 -13.78 5.41 15.34
CA PHE A 175 -13.05 5.50 14.08
C PHE A 175 -11.69 6.21 14.15
N SER A 176 -11.20 6.59 15.32
CA SER A 176 -9.79 6.99 15.46
C SER A 176 -8.86 5.79 15.19
N LEU A 177 -7.61 6.08 14.81
CA LEU A 177 -6.63 5.02 14.57
C LEU A 177 -6.20 4.40 15.91
N HIS A 178 -6.36 3.07 16.04
CA HIS A 178 -5.80 2.34 17.16
C HIS A 178 -4.33 1.96 16.87
N LYS A 179 -4.07 1.39 15.71
CA LYS A 179 -2.71 0.99 15.26
C LYS A 179 -2.70 0.64 13.78
N ILE A 180 -1.52 0.61 13.20
CA ILE A 180 -1.26 0.01 11.89
C ILE A 180 -0.56 -1.33 12.12
N VAL A 181 -1.12 -2.40 11.58
CA VAL A 181 -0.54 -3.75 11.65
C VAL A 181 0.20 -4.03 10.35
N LEU A 182 1.46 -4.42 10.45
CA LEU A 182 2.25 -4.94 9.34
C LEU A 182 2.18 -6.47 9.34
N ASN A 183 1.51 -7.05 8.37
CA ASN A 183 1.52 -8.48 8.10
C ASN A 183 2.58 -8.81 7.05
N VAL A 184 3.29 -9.90 7.27
CA VAL A 184 4.37 -10.38 6.38
C VAL A 184 4.08 -11.82 6.01
N TYR A 185 3.75 -12.02 4.74
CA TYR A 185 3.43 -13.33 4.18
C TYR A 185 4.60 -13.85 3.35
N LYS A 186 4.70 -15.17 3.20
CA LYS A 186 5.60 -15.75 2.20
C LYS A 186 5.16 -15.30 0.81
N GLN A 187 6.12 -15.04 -0.06
CA GLN A 187 5.83 -14.64 -1.43
C GLN A 187 4.93 -15.68 -2.12
N HIS A 188 3.96 -15.21 -2.88
CA HIS A 188 3.05 -16.05 -3.65
C HIS A 188 3.79 -17.01 -4.59
N SER A 189 3.31 -18.25 -4.67
CA SER A 189 3.78 -19.27 -5.60
C SER A 189 2.66 -20.28 -5.86
N ASP A 190 2.88 -21.28 -6.69
CA ASP A 190 1.92 -22.36 -6.95
C ASP A 190 1.47 -23.12 -5.68
N THR A 191 2.27 -23.08 -4.62
CA THR A 191 2.03 -23.77 -3.35
C THR A 191 1.88 -22.85 -2.14
N VAL A 192 2.12 -21.56 -2.29
CA VAL A 192 2.05 -20.55 -1.22
C VAL A 192 1.03 -19.49 -1.61
N GLN A 193 0.10 -19.20 -0.71
CA GLN A 193 -0.98 -18.24 -0.95
C GLN A 193 -0.47 -16.80 -1.15
N GLY A 194 0.44 -16.33 -0.31
CA GLY A 194 0.81 -14.90 -0.26
C GLY A 194 -0.31 -14.03 0.32
N ILE A 195 -0.29 -12.75 -0.03
CA ILE A 195 -1.37 -11.80 0.32
C ILE A 195 -2.64 -12.13 -0.48
N GLY A 196 -3.79 -11.93 0.15
CA GLY A 196 -5.10 -12.08 -0.48
C GLY A 196 -5.70 -13.48 -0.30
N GLN A 197 -6.61 -13.83 -1.18
CA GLN A 197 -7.35 -15.10 -1.12
C GLN A 197 -7.52 -15.69 -2.52
N ASN A 198 -7.24 -16.97 -2.67
CA ASN A 198 -7.54 -17.68 -3.90
C ASN A 198 -9.07 -17.91 -4.02
N ARG A 199 -9.71 -17.14 -4.88
CA ARG A 199 -11.16 -17.16 -5.13
C ARG A 199 -11.50 -18.18 -6.22
N THR A 200 -11.38 -19.48 -5.92
CA THR A 200 -11.75 -20.56 -6.85
C THR A 200 -13.26 -20.67 -7.08
N ASP A 201 -14.06 -20.05 -6.24
CA ASP A 201 -15.51 -19.88 -6.32
C ASP A 201 -15.94 -18.84 -7.36
N GLU A 202 -15.09 -17.87 -7.68
CA GLU A 202 -15.33 -16.82 -8.66
C GLU A 202 -14.80 -17.21 -10.05
N ARG A 203 -15.60 -17.02 -11.08
CA ARG A 203 -15.19 -17.19 -12.47
C ARG A 203 -15.40 -15.89 -13.23
N LEU A 204 -14.33 -15.38 -13.81
CA LEU A 204 -14.42 -14.23 -14.70
C LEU A 204 -15.08 -14.63 -16.01
N ARG A 205 -16.18 -13.94 -16.37
CA ARG A 205 -16.93 -14.19 -17.61
C ARG A 205 -17.22 -12.88 -18.31
N TYR A 206 -16.84 -12.82 -19.59
CA TYR A 206 -17.17 -11.68 -20.45
C TYR A 206 -18.69 -11.52 -20.56
N GLY A 207 -19.16 -10.27 -20.44
CA GLY A 207 -20.58 -9.95 -20.48
C GLY A 207 -21.38 -10.28 -19.21
N VAL A 208 -20.74 -10.78 -18.15
CA VAL A 208 -21.34 -11.04 -16.83
C VAL A 208 -20.68 -10.21 -15.75
N ASN A 209 -19.37 -10.41 -15.53
CA ASN A 209 -18.58 -9.70 -14.54
C ASN A 209 -17.26 -9.14 -15.11
N ILE A 210 -17.11 -9.18 -16.45
CA ILE A 210 -16.05 -8.50 -17.20
C ILE A 210 -16.72 -7.71 -18.32
N GLU A 211 -16.51 -6.41 -18.36
CA GLU A 211 -17.05 -5.51 -19.39
C GLU A 211 -16.18 -5.51 -20.64
N GLY A 212 -14.87 -5.68 -20.50
CA GLY A 212 -13.94 -5.72 -21.61
C GLY A 212 -12.66 -6.49 -21.30
N ILE A 213 -12.06 -7.07 -22.34
CA ILE A 213 -10.76 -7.72 -22.27
C ILE A 213 -9.90 -7.16 -23.38
N THR A 214 -8.79 -6.50 -23.01
CA THR A 214 -7.79 -6.03 -23.97
C THR A 214 -6.53 -6.87 -23.81
N LYS A 215 -6.07 -7.43 -24.93
CA LYS A 215 -4.77 -8.13 -25.00
C LYS A 215 -3.79 -7.26 -25.77
N THR A 216 -2.77 -6.77 -25.10
CA THR A 216 -1.63 -6.09 -25.71
C THR A 216 -0.47 -7.08 -25.82
N SER A 217 0.15 -7.16 -27.00
CA SER A 217 1.39 -7.95 -27.20
C SER A 217 2.49 -6.98 -27.58
N ASP A 218 3.56 -7.00 -26.82
CA ASP A 218 4.74 -6.16 -27.00
C ASP A 218 5.99 -7.05 -26.99
N ILE A 219 6.89 -6.81 -27.94
CA ILE A 219 8.17 -7.51 -28.08
C ILE A 219 9.36 -6.59 -27.87
N THR A 220 9.16 -5.34 -27.49
CA THR A 220 10.24 -4.35 -27.35
C THR A 220 11.27 -4.75 -26.30
N GLU A 221 10.86 -5.51 -25.29
CA GLU A 221 11.75 -6.02 -24.23
C GLU A 221 12.03 -7.54 -24.35
N LEU A 222 11.66 -8.15 -25.48
CA LEU A 222 11.91 -9.56 -25.71
C LEU A 222 13.35 -9.78 -26.16
N PHE A 223 14.15 -10.43 -25.34
CA PHE A 223 15.50 -10.84 -25.66
C PHE A 223 15.52 -12.34 -26.00
N THR A 224 15.97 -12.68 -27.20
CA THR A 224 16.11 -14.06 -27.67
C THR A 224 17.48 -14.66 -27.34
N ALA A 225 18.44 -13.81 -26.96
CA ALA A 225 19.78 -14.22 -26.56
C ALA A 225 20.37 -13.22 -25.56
N ILE A 226 21.21 -13.71 -24.65
CA ILE A 226 21.94 -12.91 -23.66
C ILE A 226 23.44 -13.13 -23.90
N ARG A 227 24.18 -12.02 -24.01
CA ARG A 227 25.66 -12.05 -24.06
C ARG A 227 26.19 -11.63 -22.69
N PRO A 228 26.59 -12.57 -21.82
CA PRO A 228 27.11 -12.23 -20.52
C PRO A 228 28.53 -11.64 -20.60
N PHE A 229 28.75 -10.58 -19.83
CA PHE A 229 30.07 -9.98 -19.64
C PHE A 229 30.43 -10.07 -18.14
N GLY A 230 31.62 -10.62 -17.88
CA GLY A 230 32.21 -10.60 -16.56
C GLY A 230 33.11 -9.37 -16.35
N ARG A 231 33.76 -9.31 -15.20
CA ARG A 231 34.78 -8.30 -14.89
C ARG A 231 35.89 -8.34 -15.99
N ASP A 232 36.42 -7.17 -16.34
CA ASP A 232 37.48 -7.02 -17.36
C ASP A 232 37.09 -7.55 -18.75
N ASN A 233 35.78 -7.43 -19.12
CA ASN A 233 35.23 -7.90 -20.40
C ASN A 233 35.36 -9.41 -20.65
N LEU A 234 35.47 -10.21 -19.62
CA LEU A 234 35.40 -11.65 -19.75
C LEU A 234 34.06 -12.07 -20.36
N THR A 235 34.11 -12.98 -21.33
CA THR A 235 32.94 -13.55 -21.99
C THR A 235 32.94 -15.06 -21.90
N VAL A 236 31.79 -15.70 -22.12
CA VAL A 236 31.68 -17.17 -22.18
C VAL A 236 32.09 -17.75 -23.52
N THR A 237 32.48 -16.93 -24.48
CA THR A 237 32.84 -17.34 -25.86
C THR A 237 33.92 -18.42 -25.90
N SER A 238 34.90 -18.34 -24.99
CA SER A 238 35.99 -19.32 -24.91
C SER A 238 35.55 -20.71 -24.41
N LEU A 239 34.44 -20.75 -23.64
CA LEU A 239 33.89 -21.98 -23.06
C LEU A 239 32.81 -22.58 -23.94
N ALA A 240 31.88 -21.75 -24.41
CA ALA A 240 30.68 -22.17 -25.13
C ALA A 240 30.83 -22.21 -26.64
N LYS A 241 31.95 -21.70 -27.19
CA LYS A 241 32.18 -21.50 -28.63
C LYS A 241 31.09 -20.69 -29.35
N THR A 242 30.35 -19.89 -28.58
CA THR A 242 29.31 -18.99 -29.06
C THR A 242 29.38 -17.71 -28.25
N GLU A 243 28.92 -16.61 -28.82
CA GLU A 243 28.80 -15.32 -28.11
C GLU A 243 27.50 -15.17 -27.33
N TYR A 244 26.53 -16.05 -27.60
CA TYR A 244 25.18 -16.05 -27.04
C TYR A 244 24.80 -17.44 -26.52
#